data_13e0e518a37ce93e1c0b6b1c3827fffc
#
_entry.id   13e0e518a37ce93e1c0b6b1c3827fffc
#
_cell.length_a   1.000
_cell.length_b   1.000
_cell.length_c   1.000
_cell.angle_alpha   90.00
_cell.angle_beta   90.00
_cell.angle_gamma   90.00
#
_symmetry.space_group_name_H-M   'P 1'
#
loop_
_entity.id
_entity.type
_entity.pdbx_description
1 polymer ?
#
loop_
_entity_poly.entity_id
_entity_poly.type
_entity_poly.pdbx_seq_one_letter_code
_entity_poly.pdbx_strand_id
1 'polypeptide(L)'
;SKKYSDAECDALLQQDLAPVQRIVDAAVKIPLSQYQKAALYSFTYNVGQHAFIQSTLLKKLNTGDIKGACDELRLWIYADGQSWKGLQNRRGVERELCLTD
;
A
#
# COMPACT_ATOMS: atom_id res chain seq x y z
N SER A 1 -11.50 -3.91 -10.02
CA SER A 1 -11.52 -2.77 -10.91
C SER A 1 -10.86 -3.09 -12.24
N LYS A 2 -11.45 -2.63 -13.33
CA LYS A 2 -10.92 -2.83 -14.67
C LYS A 2 -10.06 -1.65 -15.15
N LYS A 3 -9.72 -0.74 -14.27
CA LYS A 3 -8.87 0.39 -14.60
C LYS A 3 -7.45 0.00 -14.95
N TYR A 4 -6.99 -1.14 -14.47
CA TYR A 4 -5.60 -1.57 -14.60
C TYR A 4 -5.55 -2.86 -15.40
N SER A 5 -4.51 -2.99 -16.22
CA SER A 5 -4.32 -4.18 -17.03
C SER A 5 -3.92 -5.37 -16.16
N ASP A 6 -4.19 -6.58 -16.67
CA ASP A 6 -3.74 -7.80 -15.98
C ASP A 6 -2.21 -7.83 -15.83
N ALA A 7 -1.49 -7.31 -16.83
CA ALA A 7 -0.04 -7.24 -16.77
C ALA A 7 0.46 -6.37 -15.62
N GLU A 8 -0.24 -5.25 -15.35
CA GLU A 8 0.11 -4.39 -14.22
C GLU A 8 -0.11 -5.09 -12.89
N CYS A 9 -1.23 -5.80 -12.75
CA CYS A 9 -1.51 -6.58 -11.55
C CYS A 9 -0.49 -7.70 -11.39
N ASP A 10 -0.15 -8.40 -12.47
CA ASP A 10 0.84 -9.47 -12.43
C ASP A 10 2.22 -8.94 -12.03
N ALA A 11 2.60 -7.76 -12.52
CA ALA A 11 3.88 -7.15 -12.16
C ALA A 11 3.97 -6.89 -10.66
N LEU A 12 2.86 -6.45 -10.04
CA LEU A 12 2.82 -6.26 -8.59
C LEU A 12 2.94 -7.57 -7.83
N LEU A 13 2.32 -8.65 -8.36
CA LEU A 13 2.32 -9.96 -7.70
C LEU A 13 3.64 -10.71 -7.87
N GLN A 14 4.41 -10.41 -8.92
CA GLN A 14 5.67 -11.11 -9.20
C GLN A 14 6.85 -10.60 -8.39
N GLN A 15 6.69 -9.51 -7.65
CA GLN A 15 7.74 -9.02 -6.78
C GLN A 15 7.95 -9.99 -5.62
N ASP A 16 9.19 -10.08 -5.13
CA ASP A 16 9.46 -10.89 -3.94
C ASP A 16 8.97 -10.13 -2.71
N LEU A 17 7.76 -10.40 -2.32
CA LEU A 17 7.08 -9.73 -1.21
C LEU A 17 7.21 -10.49 0.11
N ALA A 18 7.88 -11.64 0.14
CA ALA A 18 7.93 -12.45 1.35
C ALA A 18 8.45 -11.69 2.58
N PRO A 19 9.56 -10.93 2.48
CA PRO A 19 10.01 -10.13 3.63
C PRO A 19 9.00 -9.05 4.01
N VAL A 20 8.40 -8.40 3.01
CA VAL A 20 7.41 -7.33 3.21
C VAL A 20 6.15 -7.89 3.86
N GLN A 21 5.69 -9.07 3.42
CA GLN A 21 4.51 -9.72 3.99
C GLN A 21 4.69 -9.96 5.48
N ARG A 22 5.84 -10.46 5.89
CA ARG A 22 6.11 -10.71 7.30
C ARG A 22 6.06 -9.43 8.13
N ILE A 23 6.61 -8.34 7.59
CA ILE A 23 6.63 -7.05 8.28
C ILE A 23 5.22 -6.48 8.41
N VAL A 24 4.47 -6.47 7.32
CA VAL A 24 3.11 -5.93 7.32
C VAL A 24 2.20 -6.76 8.23
N ASP A 25 2.27 -8.09 8.10
CA ASP A 25 1.41 -8.98 8.89
C ASP A 25 1.72 -8.86 10.39
N ALA A 26 2.97 -8.60 10.76
CA ALA A 26 3.34 -8.41 12.16
C ALA A 26 2.92 -7.03 12.68
N ALA A 27 2.97 -5.99 11.84
CA ALA A 27 2.71 -4.61 12.26
C ALA A 27 1.21 -4.29 12.33
N VAL A 28 0.41 -4.87 11.42
CA VAL A 28 -1.03 -4.59 11.37
C VAL A 28 -1.76 -5.49 12.38
N LYS A 29 -2.53 -4.87 13.26
CA LYS A 29 -3.18 -5.56 14.38
C LYS A 29 -4.65 -5.88 14.13
N ILE A 30 -5.16 -5.56 12.94
CA ILE A 30 -6.56 -5.80 12.57
C ILE A 30 -6.63 -6.76 11.38
N PRO A 31 -7.74 -7.51 11.21
CA PRO A 31 -7.89 -8.35 10.01
C PRO A 31 -8.06 -7.52 8.76
N LEU A 32 -7.46 -7.97 7.66
CA LEU A 32 -7.52 -7.29 6.37
C LEU A 32 -7.93 -8.29 5.28
N SER A 33 -8.62 -7.78 4.25
CA SER A 33 -8.91 -8.57 3.06
C SER A 33 -7.63 -8.81 2.25
N GLN A 34 -7.70 -9.75 1.30
CA GLN A 34 -6.57 -10.00 0.40
C GLN A 34 -6.19 -8.75 -0.39
N TYR A 35 -7.18 -7.97 -0.82
CA TYR A 35 -6.93 -6.76 -1.59
C TYR A 35 -6.25 -5.69 -0.74
N GLN A 36 -6.68 -5.56 0.50
CA GLN A 36 -6.05 -4.61 1.43
C GLN A 36 -4.61 -5.01 1.72
N LYS A 37 -4.36 -6.30 1.95
CA LYS A 37 -2.99 -6.79 2.15
C LYS A 37 -2.12 -6.54 0.93
N ALA A 38 -2.63 -6.82 -0.26
CA ALA A 38 -1.88 -6.59 -1.50
C ALA A 38 -1.47 -5.13 -1.64
N ALA A 39 -2.38 -4.21 -1.34
CA ALA A 39 -2.10 -2.78 -1.38
C ALA A 39 -0.97 -2.41 -0.42
N LEU A 40 -1.02 -2.92 0.81
CA LEU A 40 0.00 -2.62 1.82
C LEU A 40 1.34 -3.26 1.49
N TYR A 41 1.34 -4.47 0.95
CA TYR A 41 2.58 -5.12 0.51
C TYR A 41 3.26 -4.31 -0.58
N SER A 42 2.48 -3.88 -1.58
CA SER A 42 3.00 -3.06 -2.67
C SER A 42 3.56 -1.73 -2.16
N PHE A 43 2.81 -1.05 -1.30
CA PHE A 43 3.21 0.21 -0.71
C PHE A 43 4.52 0.05 0.09
N THR A 44 4.56 -0.95 0.97
CA THR A 44 5.71 -1.17 1.84
C THR A 44 6.95 -1.58 1.04
N TYR A 45 6.76 -2.39 -0.01
CA TYR A 45 7.86 -2.75 -0.91
C TYR A 45 8.47 -1.51 -1.56
N ASN A 46 7.63 -0.55 -1.95
CA ASN A 46 8.07 0.65 -2.65
C ASN A 46 8.73 1.67 -1.71
N VAL A 47 8.13 1.94 -0.54
CA VAL A 47 8.62 2.99 0.36
C VAL A 47 9.60 2.47 1.41
N GLY A 48 9.62 1.16 1.66
CA GLY A 48 10.49 0.55 2.65
C GLY A 48 9.80 0.30 3.98
N GLN A 49 10.26 -0.73 4.69
CA GLN A 49 9.66 -1.15 5.96
C GLN A 49 9.73 -0.06 7.02
N HIS A 50 10.84 0.68 7.07
CA HIS A 50 11.04 1.71 8.09
C HIS A 50 10.00 2.82 7.95
N ALA A 51 9.79 3.30 6.72
CA ALA A 51 8.78 4.32 6.46
C ALA A 51 7.38 3.81 6.78
N PHE A 52 7.07 2.56 6.43
CA PHE A 52 5.77 1.97 6.71
C PHE A 52 5.50 1.91 8.22
N ILE A 53 6.46 1.42 8.99
CA ILE A 53 6.29 1.24 10.44
C ILE A 53 6.03 2.58 11.13
N GLN A 54 6.66 3.66 10.65
CA GLN A 54 6.51 4.99 11.23
C GLN A 54 5.36 5.80 10.64
N SER A 55 4.64 5.23 9.66
CA SER A 55 3.61 6.00 8.93
C SER A 55 2.35 6.24 9.74
N THR A 56 1.71 7.37 9.48
CA THR A 56 0.37 7.66 9.99
C THR A 56 -0.64 6.65 9.45
N LEU A 57 -0.39 6.14 8.23
CA LEU A 57 -1.20 5.12 7.61
C LEU A 57 -1.33 3.89 8.53
N LEU A 58 -0.22 3.39 9.02
CA LEU A 58 -0.24 2.23 9.92
C LEU A 58 -0.97 2.54 11.22
N LYS A 59 -0.78 3.73 11.77
CA LYS A 59 -1.49 4.14 12.99
C LYS A 59 -3.00 4.13 12.78
N LYS A 60 -3.46 4.68 11.66
CA LYS A 60 -4.89 4.69 11.35
C LYS A 60 -5.44 3.29 11.17
N LEU A 61 -4.69 2.41 10.48
CA LEU A 61 -5.10 1.01 10.33
C LEU A 61 -5.34 0.35 11.68
N ASN A 62 -4.39 0.51 12.59
CA ASN A 62 -4.45 -0.18 13.88
C ASN A 62 -5.51 0.41 14.82
N THR A 63 -6.05 1.58 14.52
CA THR A 63 -7.20 2.12 15.22
C THR A 63 -8.52 1.70 14.58
N GLY A 64 -8.48 0.98 13.47
CA GLY A 64 -9.67 0.56 12.74
C GLY A 64 -10.14 1.53 11.68
N ASP A 65 -9.42 2.63 11.47
CA ASP A 65 -9.75 3.64 10.45
C ASP A 65 -9.17 3.23 9.10
N ILE A 66 -9.77 2.22 8.49
CA ILE A 66 -9.26 1.66 7.23
C ILE A 66 -9.35 2.68 6.11
N LYS A 67 -10.47 3.38 5.99
CA LYS A 67 -10.64 4.38 4.94
C LYS A 67 -9.62 5.52 5.08
N GLY A 68 -9.42 6.02 6.29
CA GLY A 68 -8.43 7.06 6.54
C GLY A 68 -7.02 6.60 6.20
N ALA A 69 -6.69 5.36 6.55
CA ALA A 69 -5.40 4.78 6.21
C ALA A 69 -5.22 4.68 4.70
N CYS A 70 -6.23 4.19 3.98
CA CYS A 70 -6.16 4.09 2.52
C CYS A 70 -5.98 5.47 1.87
N ASP A 71 -6.64 6.49 2.41
CA ASP A 71 -6.51 7.85 1.90
C ASP A 71 -5.11 8.41 2.14
N GLU A 72 -4.40 7.95 3.16
CA GLU A 72 -3.01 8.39 3.42
C GLU A 72 -2.06 7.99 2.30
N LEU A 73 -2.39 6.95 1.54
CA LEU A 73 -1.55 6.53 0.40
C LEU A 73 -1.30 7.67 -0.58
N ARG A 74 -2.26 8.56 -0.77
CA ARG A 74 -2.15 9.69 -1.70
C ARG A 74 -1.01 10.63 -1.36
N LEU A 75 -0.57 10.63 -0.11
CA LEU A 75 0.49 11.53 0.35
C LEU A 75 1.89 11.02 -0.01
N TRP A 76 2.00 9.77 -0.44
CA TRP A 76 3.29 9.14 -0.71
C TRP A 76 3.63 9.18 -2.20
N ILE A 77 3.59 10.38 -2.77
CA ILE A 77 3.82 10.60 -4.21
C ILE A 77 5.07 11.44 -4.47
N TYR A 78 5.84 11.76 -3.44
CA TYR A 78 7.03 12.58 -3.58
C TYR A 78 8.30 11.75 -3.44
N ALA A 79 9.30 12.09 -4.24
CA ALA A 79 10.65 11.58 -4.10
C ALA A 79 11.59 12.74 -4.38
N ASP A 80 12.61 12.91 -3.55
CA ASP A 80 13.57 14.01 -3.66
C ASP A 80 12.88 15.39 -3.69
N GLY A 81 11.75 15.52 -2.96
CA GLY A 81 11.01 16.77 -2.88
C GLY A 81 10.13 17.07 -4.07
N GLN A 82 10.01 16.17 -5.04
CA GLN A 82 9.21 16.35 -6.24
C GLN A 82 8.11 15.31 -6.34
N SER A 83 6.96 15.73 -6.87
CA SER A 83 5.86 14.82 -7.17
C SER A 83 6.13 14.11 -8.51
N TRP A 84 6.01 12.80 -8.51
CA TRP A 84 6.26 11.98 -9.69
C TRP A 84 4.98 11.30 -10.15
N LYS A 85 4.70 11.40 -11.45
CA LYS A 85 3.48 10.80 -12.02
C LYS A 85 3.44 9.29 -11.81
N GLY A 86 4.59 8.62 -11.92
CA GLY A 86 4.66 7.18 -11.67
C GLY A 86 4.26 6.81 -10.25
N LEU A 87 4.67 7.61 -9.27
CA LEU A 87 4.30 7.40 -7.88
C LEU A 87 2.82 7.70 -7.65
N GLN A 88 2.28 8.74 -8.31
CA GLN A 88 0.86 9.04 -8.23
C GLN A 88 0.02 7.88 -8.76
N ASN A 89 0.41 7.30 -9.90
CA ASN A 89 -0.29 6.15 -10.47
C ASN A 89 -0.23 4.95 -9.55
N ARG A 90 0.94 4.66 -8.99
CA ARG A 90 1.13 3.54 -8.07
C ARG A 90 0.27 3.68 -6.82
N ARG A 91 0.26 4.87 -6.22
CA ARG A 91 -0.58 5.12 -5.03
C ARG A 91 -2.06 5.02 -5.36
N GLY A 92 -2.47 5.42 -6.57
CA GLY A 92 -3.85 5.29 -7.02
C GLY A 92 -4.28 3.83 -7.08
N VAL A 93 -3.44 2.96 -7.65
CA VAL A 93 -3.71 1.51 -7.71
C VAL A 93 -3.83 0.95 -6.30
N GLU A 94 -2.86 1.25 -5.45
CA GLU A 94 -2.84 0.75 -4.08
C GLU A 94 -4.05 1.22 -3.29
N ARG A 95 -4.44 2.48 -3.46
CA ARG A 95 -5.60 3.03 -2.76
C ARG A 95 -6.88 2.32 -3.17
N GLU A 96 -7.07 2.05 -4.45
CA GLU A 96 -8.25 1.31 -4.90
C GLU A 96 -8.31 -0.10 -4.32
N LEU A 97 -7.18 -0.81 -4.32
CA LEU A 97 -7.11 -2.13 -3.71
C LEU A 97 -7.38 -2.05 -2.20
N CYS A 98 -6.83 -1.05 -1.56
CA CYS A 98 -6.99 -0.83 -0.12
C CYS A 98 -8.45 -0.61 0.25
N LEU A 99 -9.22 0.08 -0.60
CA LEU A 99 -10.64 0.35 -0.38
C LEU A 99 -11.55 -0.78 -0.86
N THR A 100 -11.01 -1.84 -1.45
CA THR A 100 -11.79 -3.00 -1.92
C THR A 100 -11.91 -4.02 -0.78
N ASP A 101 -13.12 -4.43 -0.50
CA ASP A 101 -13.40 -5.46 0.53
C ASP A 101 -13.10 -6.86 0.03
#